data_5637d12bb05271730da37f0925d85119
#
_entry.id   5637d12bb05271730da37f0925d85119
#
_cell.length_a   1.000
_cell.length_b   1.000
_cell.length_c   1.000
_cell.angle_alpha   90.00
_cell.angle_beta   90.00
_cell.angle_gamma   90.00
#
_symmetry.space_group_name_H-M   'P 1'
#
loop_
_entity.id
_entity.type
_entity.pdbx_description
1 polymer ?
#
loop_
_entity_poly.entity_id
_entity_poly.type
_entity_poly.pdbx_seq_one_letter_code
_entity_poly.pdbx_strand_id
1 'polypeptide(L)'
;MLKAERVAHIQDTLQRHYPNPPVPLDHKDPYTLLVSVLLSAQCTDARVNQITPLLFAKADTPQAMMRLTVEAIHDIIRPCGLAPMKSKGIAGLSRILVEQYNGEVPQVMEILESWPAVGHKAASVVMSQAFGVPAFPVDTHIHRLAQRWGLTSGKSVVQTERDLKRLFPRASWNDLHLQ
;
A
#
# COMPACT_ATOMS: atom_id res chain seq x y z
N MET A 1 23.41 -23.68 6.43
CA MET A 1 23.32 -22.23 6.69
C MET A 1 22.31 -22.01 7.80
N LEU A 2 22.74 -21.39 8.88
CA LEU A 2 21.85 -21.04 9.99
C LEU A 2 20.82 -19.99 9.53
N LYS A 3 19.69 -19.91 10.21
CA LYS A 3 18.62 -18.96 9.84
C LYS A 3 19.12 -17.49 9.86
N ALA A 4 19.93 -17.14 10.85
CA ALA A 4 20.52 -15.80 10.95
C ALA A 4 21.48 -15.48 9.80
N GLU A 5 22.31 -16.43 9.37
CA GLU A 5 23.20 -16.26 8.21
C GLU A 5 22.41 -16.09 6.91
N ARG A 6 21.30 -16.82 6.77
CA ARG A 6 20.40 -16.70 5.63
C ARG A 6 19.73 -15.33 5.57
N VAL A 7 19.26 -14.82 6.70
CA VAL A 7 18.67 -13.47 6.79
C VAL A 7 19.68 -12.41 6.38
N ALA A 8 20.90 -12.47 6.90
CA ALA A 8 21.97 -11.53 6.56
C ALA A 8 22.33 -11.60 5.07
N HIS A 9 22.43 -12.80 4.51
CA HIS A 9 22.71 -13.01 3.08
C HIS A 9 21.60 -12.45 2.18
N ILE A 10 20.34 -12.67 2.52
CA ILE A 10 19.20 -12.15 1.77
C ILE A 10 19.22 -10.62 1.80
N GLN A 11 19.37 -10.02 2.98
CA GLN A 11 19.39 -8.56 3.12
C GLN A 11 20.54 -7.94 2.32
N ASP A 12 21.73 -8.49 2.42
CA ASP A 12 22.90 -8.00 1.68
C ASP A 12 22.73 -8.17 0.14
N THR A 13 22.16 -9.27 -0.30
CA THR A 13 21.89 -9.54 -1.72
C THR A 13 20.85 -8.56 -2.26
N LEU A 14 19.74 -8.36 -1.56
CA LEU A 14 18.71 -7.41 -1.97
C LEU A 14 19.25 -5.97 -2.00
N GLN A 15 20.01 -5.58 -0.98
CA GLN A 15 20.61 -4.25 -0.93
C GLN A 15 21.61 -4.01 -2.06
N ARG A 16 22.36 -5.03 -2.49
CA ARG A 16 23.28 -4.91 -3.64
C ARG A 16 22.55 -4.78 -4.97
N HIS A 17 21.48 -5.53 -5.16
CA HIS A 17 20.75 -5.56 -6.44
C HIS A 17 19.70 -4.44 -6.53
N TYR A 18 19.13 -4.02 -5.42
CA TYR A 18 18.06 -3.04 -5.34
C TYR A 18 18.33 -2.00 -4.22
N PRO A 19 19.42 -1.21 -4.33
CA PRO A 19 19.85 -0.33 -3.23
C PRO A 19 18.86 0.79 -2.89
N ASN A 20 18.08 1.25 -3.86
CA ASN A 20 17.08 2.31 -3.69
C ASN A 20 15.82 1.93 -4.45
N PRO A 21 15.00 1.03 -3.89
CA PRO A 21 13.82 0.54 -4.59
C PRO A 21 12.81 1.69 -4.79
N PRO A 22 12.34 1.91 -6.04
CA PRO A 22 11.38 2.96 -6.32
C PRO A 22 10.00 2.59 -5.78
N VAL A 23 9.22 3.58 -5.39
CA VAL A 23 7.80 3.41 -5.07
C VAL A 23 7.04 3.16 -6.38
N PRO A 24 6.33 2.04 -6.53
CA PRO A 24 5.77 1.63 -7.82
C PRO A 24 4.53 2.42 -8.24
N LEU A 25 3.77 2.97 -7.29
CA LEU A 25 2.56 3.75 -7.54
C LEU A 25 2.86 5.24 -7.62
N ASP A 26 2.53 5.85 -8.76
CA ASP A 26 2.68 7.30 -8.96
C ASP A 26 1.71 8.06 -8.04
N HIS A 27 2.23 9.04 -7.32
CA HIS A 27 1.47 9.91 -6.42
C HIS A 27 2.24 11.20 -6.14
N LYS A 28 1.54 12.22 -5.63
CA LYS A 28 2.14 13.51 -5.26
C LYS A 28 2.07 13.81 -3.76
N ASP A 29 1.18 13.16 -3.04
CA ASP A 29 0.91 13.40 -1.61
C ASP A 29 0.30 12.14 -0.96
N PRO A 30 0.13 12.12 0.38
CA PRO A 30 -0.46 10.97 1.07
C PRO A 30 -1.86 10.59 0.58
N TYR A 31 -2.68 11.56 0.20
CA TYR A 31 -4.03 11.29 -0.29
C TYR A 31 -4.02 10.58 -1.64
N THR A 32 -3.25 11.08 -2.61
CA THR A 32 -3.15 10.45 -3.93
C THR A 32 -2.51 9.07 -3.84
N LEU A 33 -1.56 8.86 -2.93
CA LEU A 33 -1.03 7.53 -2.63
C LEU A 33 -2.11 6.61 -2.06
N LEU A 34 -2.88 7.05 -1.09
CA LEU A 34 -3.97 6.26 -0.48
C LEU A 34 -4.98 5.80 -1.53
N VAL A 35 -5.41 6.69 -2.42
CA VAL A 35 -6.31 6.34 -3.54
C VAL A 35 -5.66 5.34 -4.48
N SER A 36 -4.39 5.54 -4.84
CA SER A 36 -3.65 4.63 -5.73
C SER A 36 -3.49 3.24 -5.12
N VAL A 37 -3.19 3.16 -3.83
CA VAL A 37 -3.09 1.89 -3.09
C VAL A 37 -4.44 1.18 -3.03
N LEU A 38 -5.54 1.89 -2.80
CA LEU A 38 -6.88 1.33 -2.84
C LEU A 38 -7.20 0.75 -4.23
N LEU A 39 -6.83 1.46 -5.29
CA LEU A 39 -7.01 1.00 -6.66
C LEU A 39 -6.15 -0.23 -7.00
N SER A 40 -4.99 -0.38 -6.37
CA SER A 40 -4.07 -1.49 -6.65
C SER A 40 -4.56 -2.85 -6.14
N ALA A 41 -5.59 -2.90 -5.32
CA ALA A 41 -6.18 -4.17 -4.88
C ALA A 41 -6.67 -4.98 -6.10
N GLN A 42 -6.09 -6.17 -6.32
CA GLN A 42 -6.35 -7.04 -7.47
C GLN A 42 -6.18 -6.32 -8.83
N CYS A 43 -5.25 -5.39 -8.91
CA CYS A 43 -4.91 -4.65 -10.12
C CYS A 43 -3.39 -4.43 -10.17
N THR A 44 -2.81 -4.43 -11.36
CA THR A 44 -1.37 -4.17 -11.50
C THR A 44 -1.04 -2.70 -11.28
N ASP A 45 0.14 -2.41 -10.74
CA ASP A 45 0.59 -1.03 -10.54
C ASP A 45 0.67 -0.26 -11.86
N ALA A 46 1.08 -0.91 -12.94
CA ALA A 46 1.10 -0.31 -14.28
C ALA A 46 -0.30 0.15 -14.73
N ARG A 47 -1.33 -0.66 -14.46
CA ARG A 47 -2.72 -0.29 -14.78
C ARG A 47 -3.20 0.87 -13.92
N VAL A 48 -2.91 0.85 -12.64
CA VAL A 48 -3.25 1.95 -11.72
C VAL A 48 -2.60 3.24 -12.19
N ASN A 49 -1.31 3.23 -12.55
CA ASN A 49 -0.58 4.39 -13.04
C ASN A 49 -1.08 4.92 -14.39
N GLN A 50 -1.78 4.11 -15.18
CA GLN A 50 -2.47 4.54 -16.40
C GLN A 50 -3.80 5.26 -16.12
N ILE A 51 -4.47 4.89 -15.02
CA ILE A 51 -5.81 5.37 -14.68
C ILE A 51 -5.80 6.56 -13.74
N THR A 52 -4.89 6.60 -12.76
CA THR A 52 -4.84 7.69 -11.78
C THR A 52 -4.68 9.08 -12.38
N PRO A 53 -3.93 9.30 -13.47
CA PRO A 53 -3.88 10.62 -14.10
C PRO A 53 -5.26 11.11 -14.58
N LEU A 54 -6.11 10.21 -15.06
CA LEU A 54 -7.48 10.55 -15.51
C LEU A 54 -8.37 10.92 -14.32
N LEU A 55 -8.27 10.19 -13.23
CA LEU A 55 -9.03 10.47 -12.01
C LEU A 55 -8.56 11.76 -11.36
N PHE A 56 -7.25 11.94 -11.19
CA PHE A 56 -6.68 13.10 -10.51
C PHE A 56 -6.75 14.38 -11.34
N ALA A 57 -6.91 14.28 -12.65
CA ALA A 57 -7.26 15.43 -13.48
C ALA A 57 -8.66 15.98 -13.16
N LYS A 58 -9.56 15.12 -12.67
CA LYS A 58 -10.92 15.53 -12.23
C LYS A 58 -10.92 15.95 -10.76
N ALA A 59 -10.23 15.20 -9.91
CA ALA A 59 -10.19 15.45 -8.47
C ALA A 59 -8.91 14.82 -7.86
N ASP A 60 -8.03 15.63 -7.34
CA ASP A 60 -6.76 15.21 -6.73
C ASP A 60 -6.66 15.55 -5.23
N THR A 61 -7.75 16.03 -4.64
CA THR A 61 -7.90 16.32 -3.22
C THR A 61 -9.16 15.66 -2.67
N PRO A 62 -9.23 15.39 -1.36
CA PRO A 62 -10.46 14.88 -0.75
C PRO A 62 -11.67 15.77 -1.00
N GLN A 63 -11.49 17.09 -0.94
CA GLN A 63 -12.54 18.08 -1.15
C GLN A 63 -13.08 18.02 -2.59
N ALA A 64 -12.21 17.94 -3.58
CA ALA A 64 -12.60 17.84 -4.98
C ALA A 64 -13.24 16.47 -5.28
N MET A 65 -12.68 15.38 -4.73
CA MET A 65 -13.20 14.03 -4.94
C MET A 65 -14.60 13.87 -4.35
N MET A 66 -14.86 14.47 -3.21
CA MET A 66 -16.17 14.43 -2.55
C MET A 66 -17.27 15.06 -3.42
N ARG A 67 -16.91 15.97 -4.36
CA ARG A 67 -17.85 16.60 -5.28
C ARG A 67 -18.20 15.72 -6.48
N LEU A 68 -17.42 14.70 -6.76
CA LEU A 68 -17.74 13.72 -7.80
C LEU A 68 -18.78 12.73 -7.30
N THR A 69 -19.67 12.30 -8.20
CA THR A 69 -20.58 11.20 -7.91
C THR A 69 -19.82 9.87 -7.88
N VAL A 70 -20.33 8.89 -7.15
CA VAL A 70 -19.76 7.53 -7.16
C VAL A 70 -19.73 6.96 -8.57
N GLU A 71 -20.75 7.22 -9.39
CA GLU A 71 -20.83 6.80 -10.78
C GLU A 71 -19.73 7.43 -11.65
N ALA A 72 -19.43 8.71 -11.45
CA ALA A 72 -18.35 9.39 -12.17
C ALA A 72 -16.98 8.78 -11.83
N ILE A 73 -16.73 8.50 -10.55
CA ILE A 73 -15.51 7.80 -10.11
C ILE A 73 -15.46 6.40 -10.72
N HIS A 74 -16.56 5.65 -10.60
CA HIS A 74 -16.69 4.30 -11.14
C HIS A 74 -16.30 4.21 -12.62
N ASP A 75 -16.84 5.12 -13.45
CA ASP A 75 -16.59 5.10 -14.88
C ASP A 75 -15.12 5.33 -15.23
N ILE A 76 -14.43 6.17 -14.46
CA ILE A 76 -13.00 6.42 -14.67
C ILE A 76 -12.15 5.21 -14.24
N ILE A 77 -12.42 4.61 -13.07
CA ILE A 77 -11.59 3.56 -12.49
C ILE A 77 -11.95 2.14 -12.95
N ARG A 78 -12.99 1.99 -13.75
CA ARG A 78 -13.49 0.68 -14.22
C ARG A 78 -12.38 -0.27 -14.72
N PRO A 79 -11.35 0.20 -15.48
CA PRO A 79 -10.29 -0.68 -15.93
C PRO A 79 -9.43 -1.31 -14.82
N CYS A 80 -9.48 -0.78 -13.59
CA CYS A 80 -8.76 -1.34 -12.44
C CYS A 80 -9.46 -2.55 -11.81
N GLY A 81 -10.69 -2.89 -12.24
CA GLY A 81 -11.50 -3.95 -11.65
C GLY A 81 -12.07 -3.56 -10.27
N LEU A 82 -13.05 -4.33 -9.80
CA LEU A 82 -13.75 -4.08 -8.54
C LEU A 82 -14.29 -2.63 -8.41
N ALA A 83 -14.62 -2.01 -9.53
CA ALA A 83 -14.97 -0.60 -9.59
C ALA A 83 -16.16 -0.20 -8.70
N PRO A 84 -17.22 -1.01 -8.53
CA PRO A 84 -18.32 -0.67 -7.62
C PRO A 84 -17.85 -0.51 -6.16
N MET A 85 -17.01 -1.42 -5.68
CA MET A 85 -16.46 -1.37 -4.32
C MET A 85 -15.46 -0.22 -4.17
N LYS A 86 -14.54 -0.10 -5.13
CA LYS A 86 -13.47 0.91 -5.11
C LYS A 86 -14.02 2.33 -5.21
N SER A 87 -14.98 2.59 -6.07
CA SER A 87 -15.60 3.92 -6.21
C SER A 87 -16.32 4.36 -4.94
N LYS A 88 -17.07 3.46 -4.31
CA LYS A 88 -17.69 3.71 -3.01
C LYS A 88 -16.64 3.94 -1.92
N GLY A 89 -15.57 3.16 -1.91
CA GLY A 89 -14.45 3.31 -0.99
C GLY A 89 -13.76 4.67 -1.12
N ILE A 90 -13.43 5.09 -2.34
CA ILE A 90 -12.80 6.40 -2.61
C ILE A 90 -13.74 7.55 -2.18
N ALA A 91 -15.00 7.49 -2.54
CA ALA A 91 -15.98 8.51 -2.13
C ALA A 91 -16.13 8.57 -0.61
N GLY A 92 -16.24 7.40 0.04
CA GLY A 92 -16.40 7.30 1.49
C GLY A 92 -15.20 7.81 2.27
N LEU A 93 -13.98 7.39 1.91
CA LEU A 93 -12.77 7.86 2.59
C LEU A 93 -12.51 9.35 2.37
N SER A 94 -12.84 9.88 1.19
CA SER A 94 -12.69 11.29 0.89
C SER A 94 -13.61 12.15 1.76
N ARG A 95 -14.85 11.69 1.98
CA ARG A 95 -15.79 12.33 2.89
C ARG A 95 -15.29 12.29 4.33
N ILE A 96 -14.84 11.16 4.82
CA ILE A 96 -14.28 11.00 6.17
C ILE A 96 -13.11 11.97 6.37
N LEU A 97 -12.20 12.07 5.38
CA LEU A 97 -11.07 12.99 5.45
C LEU A 97 -11.51 14.45 5.59
N VAL A 98 -12.49 14.88 4.80
CA VAL A 98 -12.99 16.27 4.86
C VAL A 98 -13.72 16.54 6.16
N GLU A 99 -14.60 15.65 6.60
CA GLU A 99 -15.47 15.85 7.76
C GLU A 99 -14.76 15.69 9.10
N GLN A 100 -13.76 14.79 9.19
CA GLN A 100 -13.16 14.41 10.47
C GLN A 100 -11.66 14.75 10.59
N TYR A 101 -10.95 14.95 9.48
CA TYR A 101 -9.49 15.11 9.45
C TYR A 101 -9.02 16.34 8.68
N ASN A 102 -9.90 17.29 8.46
CA ASN A 102 -9.59 18.56 7.76
C ASN A 102 -8.95 18.35 6.36
N GLY A 103 -9.29 17.25 5.69
CA GLY A 103 -8.76 16.90 4.38
C GLY A 103 -7.35 16.30 4.39
N GLU A 104 -6.77 16.03 5.55
CA GLU A 104 -5.44 15.47 5.69
C GLU A 104 -5.47 13.99 6.10
N VAL A 105 -4.58 13.19 5.51
CA VAL A 105 -4.45 11.78 5.88
C VAL A 105 -3.75 11.67 7.23
N PRO A 106 -4.41 11.11 8.27
CA PRO A 106 -3.79 10.96 9.58
C PRO A 106 -2.70 9.90 9.57
N GLN A 107 -1.60 10.19 10.28
CA GLN A 107 -0.48 9.26 10.42
C GLN A 107 -0.72 8.28 11.58
N VAL A 108 -1.84 7.55 11.53
CA VAL A 108 -2.25 6.59 12.57
C VAL A 108 -2.78 5.32 11.90
N MET A 109 -2.07 4.21 12.12
CA MET A 109 -2.35 2.91 11.49
C MET A 109 -3.78 2.44 11.75
N GLU A 110 -4.23 2.48 13.00
CA GLU A 110 -5.54 2.00 13.43
C GLU A 110 -6.68 2.81 12.78
N ILE A 111 -6.46 4.10 12.57
CA ILE A 111 -7.44 4.97 11.89
C ILE A 111 -7.54 4.57 10.42
N LEU A 112 -6.41 4.42 9.73
CA LEU A 112 -6.39 4.03 8.31
C LEU A 112 -7.06 2.67 8.11
N GLU A 113 -6.77 1.69 8.95
CA GLU A 113 -7.37 0.34 8.89
C GLU A 113 -8.88 0.34 9.13
N SER A 114 -9.41 1.35 9.83
CA SER A 114 -10.84 1.45 10.11
C SER A 114 -11.66 1.93 8.92
N TRP A 115 -11.03 2.44 7.87
CA TRP A 115 -11.74 3.04 6.74
C TRP A 115 -12.22 2.01 5.72
N PRO A 116 -13.34 2.32 5.03
CA PRO A 116 -13.84 1.45 3.97
C PRO A 116 -12.79 1.18 2.90
N ALA A 117 -12.67 -0.07 2.49
CA ALA A 117 -11.74 -0.53 1.45
C ALA A 117 -10.24 -0.35 1.77
N VAL A 118 -9.88 0.02 3.00
CA VAL A 118 -8.49 0.11 3.48
C VAL A 118 -8.23 -1.04 4.45
N GLY A 119 -7.52 -2.05 3.99
CA GLY A 119 -7.07 -3.16 4.83
C GLY A 119 -5.70 -2.89 5.46
N HIS A 120 -5.24 -3.85 6.28
CA HIS A 120 -3.94 -3.77 6.97
C HIS A 120 -2.77 -3.52 6.00
N LYS A 121 -2.72 -4.24 4.88
CA LYS A 121 -1.66 -4.05 3.87
C LYS A 121 -1.69 -2.63 3.29
N ALA A 122 -2.86 -2.14 2.88
CA ALA A 122 -3.02 -0.82 2.31
C ALA A 122 -2.60 0.28 3.30
N ALA A 123 -3.05 0.21 4.54
CA ALA A 123 -2.64 1.11 5.60
C ALA A 123 -1.12 1.07 5.84
N SER A 124 -0.52 -0.11 5.88
CA SER A 124 0.94 -0.28 6.03
C SER A 124 1.72 0.36 4.89
N VAL A 125 1.26 0.22 3.64
CA VAL A 125 1.89 0.84 2.47
C VAL A 125 1.85 2.37 2.59
N VAL A 126 0.70 2.94 2.95
CA VAL A 126 0.56 4.39 3.14
C VAL A 126 1.47 4.90 4.26
N MET A 127 1.49 4.22 5.41
CA MET A 127 2.37 4.59 6.53
C MET A 127 3.84 4.56 6.13
N SER A 128 4.25 3.52 5.41
CA SER A 128 5.63 3.37 4.94
C SER A 128 6.00 4.40 3.88
N GLN A 129 5.23 4.48 2.81
CA GLN A 129 5.61 5.23 1.60
C GLN A 129 5.25 6.72 1.68
N ALA A 130 4.16 7.09 2.35
CA ALA A 130 3.79 8.50 2.51
C ALA A 130 4.48 9.18 3.69
N PHE A 131 4.68 8.46 4.80
CA PHE A 131 5.15 9.04 6.06
C PHE A 131 6.52 8.51 6.52
N GLY A 132 7.09 7.55 5.82
CA GLY A 132 8.38 6.96 6.20
C GLY A 132 8.35 6.16 7.51
N VAL A 133 7.17 5.83 8.02
CA VAL A 133 7.01 5.02 9.23
C VAL A 133 7.40 3.57 8.92
N PRO A 134 8.28 2.95 9.72
CA PRO A 134 8.67 1.57 9.48
C PRO A 134 7.46 0.62 9.50
N ALA A 135 7.20 -0.01 8.35
CA ALA A 135 6.16 -1.01 8.16
C ALA A 135 6.66 -2.10 7.23
N PHE A 136 6.11 -3.30 7.34
CA PHE A 136 6.44 -4.42 6.49
C PHE A 136 5.16 -4.96 5.82
N PRO A 137 4.61 -4.27 4.82
CA PRO A 137 3.46 -4.78 4.08
C PRO A 137 3.80 -6.11 3.41
N VAL A 138 3.02 -7.14 3.66
CA VAL A 138 3.26 -8.47 3.08
C VAL A 138 2.16 -8.78 2.08
N ASP A 139 2.54 -8.89 0.82
CA ASP A 139 1.69 -9.36 -0.25
C ASP A 139 1.90 -10.86 -0.54
N THR A 140 1.24 -11.36 -1.56
CA THR A 140 1.35 -12.76 -1.98
C THR A 140 2.74 -13.12 -2.49
N HIS A 141 3.49 -12.17 -3.06
CA HIS A 141 4.86 -12.39 -3.54
C HIS A 141 5.83 -12.52 -2.37
N ILE A 142 5.81 -11.56 -1.46
CA ILE A 142 6.63 -11.59 -0.24
C ILE A 142 6.32 -12.84 0.59
N HIS A 143 5.04 -13.16 0.76
CA HIS A 143 4.62 -14.36 1.47
C HIS A 143 5.23 -15.62 0.86
N ARG A 144 5.13 -15.78 -0.45
CA ARG A 144 5.70 -16.92 -1.19
C ARG A 144 7.22 -16.98 -1.08
N LEU A 145 7.92 -15.85 -1.24
CA LEU A 145 9.37 -15.79 -1.14
C LEU A 145 9.84 -16.13 0.28
N ALA A 146 9.19 -15.58 1.29
CA ALA A 146 9.50 -15.87 2.70
C ALA A 146 9.36 -17.36 3.03
N GLN A 147 8.35 -18.04 2.46
CA GLN A 147 8.21 -19.50 2.57
C GLN A 147 9.36 -20.23 1.88
N ARG A 148 9.64 -19.90 0.62
CA ARG A 148 10.70 -20.54 -0.17
C ARG A 148 12.09 -20.38 0.44
N TRP A 149 12.33 -19.23 1.07
CA TRP A 149 13.60 -18.95 1.74
C TRP A 149 13.66 -19.49 3.18
N GLY A 150 12.60 -20.14 3.63
CA GLY A 150 12.53 -20.71 4.99
C GLY A 150 12.56 -19.69 6.10
N LEU A 151 12.05 -18.48 5.85
CA LEU A 151 11.97 -17.38 6.82
C LEU A 151 10.73 -17.50 7.70
N THR A 152 9.67 -18.08 7.18
CA THR A 152 8.39 -18.29 7.85
C THR A 152 7.85 -19.70 7.64
N SER A 153 6.97 -20.15 8.54
CA SER A 153 6.22 -21.40 8.35
C SER A 153 5.10 -21.29 7.30
N GLY A 154 4.76 -20.06 6.88
CA GLY A 154 3.85 -19.78 5.79
C GLY A 154 2.38 -20.07 6.05
N LYS A 155 1.92 -20.14 7.32
CA LYS A 155 0.52 -20.42 7.66
C LYS A 155 -0.45 -19.32 7.23
N SER A 156 0.00 -18.05 7.28
CA SER A 156 -0.79 -16.89 6.90
C SER A 156 0.10 -15.70 6.58
N VAL A 157 -0.45 -14.70 5.89
CA VAL A 157 0.23 -13.41 5.64
C VAL A 157 0.56 -12.70 6.96
N VAL A 158 -0.34 -12.74 7.92
CA VAL A 158 -0.16 -12.16 9.25
C VAL A 158 1.03 -12.81 9.98
N GLN A 159 1.13 -14.13 9.93
CA GLN A 159 2.26 -14.85 10.51
C GLN A 159 3.57 -14.49 9.80
N THR A 160 3.56 -14.39 8.48
CA THR A 160 4.73 -14.02 7.69
C THR A 160 5.21 -12.60 8.05
N GLU A 161 4.32 -11.63 8.12
CA GLU A 161 4.66 -10.26 8.54
C GLU A 161 5.32 -10.25 9.92
N ARG A 162 4.75 -10.97 10.88
CA ARG A 162 5.31 -11.09 12.23
C ARG A 162 6.70 -11.71 12.24
N ASP A 163 6.89 -12.78 11.48
CA ASP A 163 8.18 -13.47 11.39
C ASP A 163 9.25 -12.60 10.74
N LEU A 164 8.91 -11.91 9.63
CA LEU A 164 9.84 -11.01 8.94
C LEU A 164 10.23 -9.82 9.82
N LYS A 165 9.29 -9.22 10.53
CA LYS A 165 9.56 -8.13 11.48
C LYS A 165 10.49 -8.53 12.62
N ARG A 166 10.48 -9.80 13.02
CA ARG A 166 11.42 -10.32 14.04
C ARG A 166 12.81 -10.62 13.48
N LEU A 167 12.90 -10.98 12.21
CA LEU A 167 14.12 -11.42 11.57
C LEU A 167 14.96 -10.25 11.03
N PHE A 168 14.32 -9.20 10.56
CA PHE A 168 14.99 -8.07 9.94
C PHE A 168 14.96 -6.81 10.83
N PRO A 169 16.04 -6.00 10.82
CA PRO A 169 16.06 -4.74 11.56
C PRO A 169 14.92 -3.81 11.11
N ARG A 170 14.29 -3.12 12.05
CA ARG A 170 13.17 -2.21 11.79
C ARG A 170 13.51 -1.15 10.74
N ALA A 171 14.74 -0.62 10.74
CA ALA A 171 15.20 0.37 9.79
C ALA A 171 15.21 -0.11 8.32
N SER A 172 15.22 -1.43 8.08
CA SER A 172 15.25 -2.01 6.74
C SER A 172 13.87 -2.41 6.20
N TRP A 173 12.81 -2.33 7.00
CA TRP A 173 11.49 -2.85 6.61
C TRP A 173 10.92 -2.16 5.37
N ASN A 174 11.04 -0.82 5.29
CA ASN A 174 10.47 -0.05 4.18
C ASN A 174 11.14 -0.38 2.84
N ASP A 175 12.46 -0.61 2.84
CA ASP A 175 13.18 -0.99 1.63
C ASP A 175 12.91 -2.45 1.28
N LEU A 176 12.96 -3.36 2.26
CA LEU A 176 12.78 -4.79 2.04
C LEU A 176 11.44 -5.14 1.41
N HIS A 177 10.37 -4.44 1.75
CA HIS A 177 9.06 -4.73 1.15
C HIS A 177 8.97 -4.26 -0.31
N LEU A 178 9.85 -3.37 -0.77
CA LEU A 178 9.95 -2.89 -2.15
C LEU A 178 11.00 -3.64 -2.98
N GLN A 179 11.96 -4.27 -2.32
CA GLN A 179 13.01 -5.09 -2.94
C GLN A 179 12.49 -6.45 -3.40
#